data_ec9c6b288354e13e47b5861c00d529e7
#
_entry.id   ec9c6b288354e13e47b5861c00d529e7
#
_cell.length_a   1.000
_cell.length_b   1.000
_cell.length_c   1.000
_cell.angle_alpha   90.00
_cell.angle_beta   90.00
_cell.angle_gamma   90.00
#
_symmetry.space_group_name_H-M   'P 1'
#
loop_
_entity.id
_entity.type
_entity.pdbx_description
1 polymer ?
#
loop_
_entity_poly.entity_id
_entity_poly.type
_entity_poly.pdbx_seq_one_letter_code
_entity_poly.pdbx_strand_id
1 'polypeptide(L)'
;RIGNSEIYLIALIEHQSENDFDMSFRILRYIVFIWTDYAAQQEKLHKGITKSKAFLYPPILPIVYYEGTSTWSAPLNFKDRVFLSDVFGDYIPSFHYLVVPLNKYSKQDLIEKNDELSLIFLINQLQSSSEFHDLKDIPKEYTEHLTDNTPDYLLKIIGKVIAVLLHKLNIPDEEVYEVTDQITRRKFSMMFDNFQAYDVQETRRVSREEGR
;
A
#
# COMPACT_ATOMS: atom_id res chain seq x y z
N ARG A 1 -17.01 -13.50 6.57
CA ARG A 1 -18.43 -13.89 6.59
C ARG A 1 -19.17 -13.00 7.59
N ILE A 2 -20.31 -12.45 7.21
CA ILE A 2 -21.24 -11.84 8.15
C ILE A 2 -22.47 -12.77 8.19
N GLY A 3 -22.68 -13.43 9.33
CA GLY A 3 -23.61 -14.54 9.41
C GLY A 3 -23.14 -15.73 8.56
N ASN A 4 -24.07 -16.36 7.84
CA ASN A 4 -23.77 -17.50 6.95
C ASN A 4 -23.53 -17.09 5.47
N SER A 5 -23.48 -15.78 5.17
CA SER A 5 -23.31 -15.29 3.80
C SER A 5 -21.86 -15.07 3.45
N GLU A 6 -21.47 -15.46 2.24
CA GLU A 6 -20.20 -15.03 1.65
C GLU A 6 -20.35 -13.58 1.20
N ILE A 7 -19.41 -12.74 1.59
CA ILE A 7 -19.39 -11.33 1.22
C ILE A 7 -18.17 -11.08 0.36
N TYR A 8 -18.42 -10.52 -0.82
CA TYR A 8 -17.36 -9.93 -1.65
C TYR A 8 -17.19 -8.47 -1.26
N LEU A 9 -16.03 -8.12 -0.74
CA LEU A 9 -15.63 -6.75 -0.44
C LEU A 9 -14.46 -6.39 -1.36
N ILE A 10 -14.60 -5.31 -2.10
CA ILE A 10 -13.53 -4.77 -2.94
C ILE A 10 -12.83 -3.66 -2.18
N ALA A 11 -11.53 -3.80 -1.93
CA ALA A 11 -10.69 -2.73 -1.43
C ALA A 11 -10.09 -1.97 -2.62
N LEU A 12 -10.44 -0.71 -2.77
CA LEU A 12 -9.84 0.22 -3.72
C LEU A 12 -8.76 1.00 -2.99
N ILE A 13 -7.50 0.74 -3.31
CA ILE A 13 -6.35 1.38 -2.66
C ILE A 13 -5.71 2.35 -3.65
N GLU A 14 -5.65 3.61 -3.27
CA GLU A 14 -5.00 4.68 -4.02
C GLU A 14 -3.82 5.24 -3.22
N HIS A 15 -2.67 5.43 -3.87
CA HIS A 15 -1.47 5.98 -3.25
C HIS A 15 -1.29 7.45 -3.61
N GLN A 16 -1.00 8.29 -2.60
CA GLN A 16 -0.80 9.73 -2.76
C GLN A 16 0.41 10.22 -1.96
N SER A 17 1.26 11.02 -2.57
CA SER A 17 2.36 11.73 -1.92
C SER A 17 2.01 13.18 -1.56
N GLU A 18 0.96 13.72 -2.15
CA GLU A 18 0.49 15.09 -1.92
C GLU A 18 -1.02 15.12 -1.69
N ASN A 19 -1.52 16.24 -1.12
CA ASN A 19 -2.95 16.46 -0.99
C ASN A 19 -3.60 16.62 -2.36
N ASP A 20 -4.54 15.77 -2.69
CA ASP A 20 -5.34 15.84 -3.91
C ASP A 20 -6.79 16.19 -3.57
N PHE A 21 -7.17 17.45 -3.80
CA PHE A 21 -8.53 17.92 -3.55
C PHE A 21 -9.57 17.30 -4.51
N ASP A 22 -9.15 16.68 -5.61
CA ASP A 22 -10.03 15.95 -6.53
C ASP A 22 -10.15 14.45 -6.20
N MET A 23 -9.51 14.01 -5.11
CA MET A 23 -9.46 12.59 -4.73
C MET A 23 -10.82 11.93 -4.66
N SER A 24 -11.80 12.58 -4.04
CA SER A 24 -13.16 12.00 -3.92
C SER A 24 -13.83 11.79 -5.29
N PHE A 25 -13.59 12.67 -6.27
CA PHE A 25 -14.11 12.48 -7.63
C PHE A 25 -13.34 11.39 -8.39
N ARG A 26 -12.03 11.30 -8.22
CA ARG A 26 -11.23 10.19 -8.78
C ARG A 26 -11.72 8.85 -8.27
N ILE A 27 -11.95 8.73 -6.96
CA ILE A 27 -12.50 7.53 -6.35
C ILE A 27 -13.88 7.18 -6.90
N LEU A 28 -14.76 8.18 -7.08
CA LEU A 28 -16.08 7.96 -7.69
C LEU A 28 -15.95 7.35 -9.09
N ARG A 29 -15.03 7.86 -9.91
CA ARG A 29 -14.76 7.32 -11.24
C ARG A 29 -14.31 5.86 -11.16
N TYR A 30 -13.40 5.53 -10.24
CA TYR A 30 -12.94 4.14 -10.07
C TYR A 30 -14.06 3.21 -9.59
N ILE A 31 -14.89 3.66 -8.66
CA ILE A 31 -16.05 2.90 -8.19
C ILE A 31 -16.99 2.57 -9.36
N VAL A 32 -17.33 3.58 -10.17
CA VAL A 32 -18.18 3.41 -11.35
C VAL A 32 -17.54 2.46 -12.35
N PHE A 33 -16.24 2.58 -12.60
CA PHE A 33 -15.51 1.70 -13.50
C PHE A 33 -15.53 0.24 -13.01
N ILE A 34 -15.22 0.00 -11.74
CA ILE A 34 -15.24 -1.34 -11.13
C ILE A 34 -16.63 -1.97 -11.21
N TRP A 35 -17.68 -1.22 -10.89
CA TRP A 35 -19.05 -1.72 -10.99
C TRP A 35 -19.48 -1.99 -12.42
N THR A 36 -19.03 -1.17 -13.37
CA THR A 36 -19.30 -1.39 -14.80
C THR A 36 -18.66 -2.67 -15.29
N ASP A 37 -17.40 -2.91 -14.92
CA ASP A 37 -16.71 -4.14 -15.29
C ASP A 37 -17.35 -5.36 -14.62
N TYR A 38 -17.66 -5.28 -13.33
CA TYR A 38 -18.38 -6.33 -12.60
C TYR A 38 -19.71 -6.69 -13.28
N ALA A 39 -20.53 -5.68 -13.60
CA ALA A 39 -21.79 -5.90 -14.28
C ALA A 39 -21.61 -6.58 -15.65
N ALA A 40 -20.61 -6.15 -16.42
CA ALA A 40 -20.30 -6.76 -17.72
C ALA A 40 -19.85 -8.22 -17.59
N GLN A 41 -19.08 -8.55 -16.56
CA GLN A 41 -18.65 -9.93 -16.28
C GLN A 41 -19.87 -10.79 -15.87
N GLN A 42 -20.73 -10.31 -14.99
CA GLN A 42 -21.95 -11.02 -14.58
C GLN A 42 -22.91 -11.23 -15.76
N GLU A 43 -23.07 -10.25 -16.64
CA GLU A 43 -23.90 -10.34 -17.83
C GLU A 43 -23.39 -11.39 -18.84
N LYS A 44 -22.05 -11.58 -18.93
CA LYS A 44 -21.46 -12.65 -19.74
C LYS A 44 -21.76 -14.03 -19.19
N LEU A 45 -21.80 -14.17 -17.85
CA LEU A 45 -22.09 -15.45 -17.18
C LEU A 45 -23.60 -15.77 -17.22
N HIS A 46 -24.43 -14.76 -17.03
CA HIS A 46 -25.88 -14.89 -16.91
C HIS A 46 -26.56 -13.73 -17.64
N LYS A 47 -26.92 -13.95 -18.91
CA LYS A 47 -27.55 -12.94 -19.76
C LYS A 47 -28.82 -12.37 -19.14
N GLY A 48 -28.88 -11.05 -19.01
CA GLY A 48 -30.00 -10.33 -18.42
C GLY A 48 -29.97 -10.22 -16.90
N ILE A 49 -28.92 -10.69 -16.23
CA ILE A 49 -28.81 -10.69 -14.76
C ILE A 49 -28.87 -9.25 -14.19
N THR A 50 -28.27 -8.28 -14.85
CA THR A 50 -28.22 -6.89 -14.42
C THR A 50 -29.60 -6.22 -14.35
N LYS A 51 -30.59 -6.77 -15.04
CA LYS A 51 -31.99 -6.34 -15.01
C LYS A 51 -32.80 -7.03 -13.91
N SER A 52 -32.20 -8.00 -13.22
CA SER A 52 -32.86 -8.73 -12.15
C SER A 52 -32.95 -7.89 -10.87
N LYS A 53 -34.04 -7.94 -10.18
CA LYS A 53 -34.25 -7.32 -8.85
C LYS A 53 -33.23 -7.87 -7.81
N ALA A 54 -32.77 -9.10 -7.99
CA ALA A 54 -31.81 -9.76 -7.09
C ALA A 54 -30.34 -9.37 -7.37
N PHE A 55 -30.07 -8.69 -8.49
CA PHE A 55 -28.70 -8.27 -8.80
C PHE A 55 -28.29 -7.10 -7.89
N LEU A 56 -27.17 -7.27 -7.20
CA LEU A 56 -26.56 -6.25 -6.34
C LEU A 56 -25.09 -6.08 -6.71
N TYR A 57 -24.65 -4.84 -6.69
CA TYR A 57 -23.22 -4.53 -6.83
C TYR A 57 -22.47 -4.87 -5.54
N PRO A 58 -21.21 -5.34 -5.62
CA PRO A 58 -20.39 -5.57 -4.43
C PRO A 58 -20.06 -4.25 -3.76
N PRO A 59 -19.95 -4.22 -2.42
CA PRO A 59 -19.48 -3.04 -1.71
C PRO A 59 -18.00 -2.78 -2.06
N ILE A 60 -17.65 -1.51 -2.16
CA ILE A 60 -16.27 -1.04 -2.39
C ILE A 60 -15.85 -0.22 -1.18
N LEU A 61 -14.72 -0.55 -0.59
CA LEU A 61 -14.08 0.21 0.48
C LEU A 61 -12.92 1.03 -0.12
N PRO A 62 -13.09 2.34 -0.31
CA PRO A 62 -12.03 3.18 -0.83
C PRO A 62 -11.05 3.55 0.29
N ILE A 63 -9.76 3.35 0.02
CA ILE A 63 -8.66 3.65 0.95
C ILE A 63 -7.62 4.48 0.20
N VAL A 64 -7.26 5.62 0.75
CA VAL A 64 -6.14 6.44 0.30
C VAL A 64 -4.97 6.21 1.24
N TYR A 65 -3.91 5.65 0.71
CA TYR A 65 -2.64 5.52 1.38
C TYR A 65 -1.84 6.80 1.13
N TYR A 66 -1.57 7.55 2.19
CA TYR A 66 -0.95 8.88 2.11
C TYR A 66 0.43 8.90 2.76
N GLU A 67 1.47 9.13 1.97
CA GLU A 67 2.86 9.23 2.42
C GLU A 67 3.38 10.68 2.54
N GLY A 68 2.55 11.67 2.20
CA GLY A 68 2.95 13.08 2.25
C GLY A 68 3.31 13.56 3.65
N THR A 69 4.18 14.56 3.72
CA THR A 69 4.66 15.15 4.97
C THR A 69 3.64 16.07 5.65
N SER A 70 2.74 16.66 4.87
CA SER A 70 1.67 17.53 5.37
C SER A 70 0.48 16.70 5.89
N THR A 71 -0.39 17.32 6.69
CA THR A 71 -1.65 16.70 7.07
C THR A 71 -2.59 16.62 5.87
N TRP A 72 -3.28 15.47 5.70
CA TRP A 72 -4.32 15.36 4.67
C TRP A 72 -5.45 16.34 4.96
N SER A 73 -5.80 17.16 3.99
CA SER A 73 -6.80 18.23 4.10
C SER A 73 -7.88 18.19 3.01
N ALA A 74 -7.77 17.27 2.04
CA ALA A 74 -8.80 17.10 1.03
C ALA A 74 -10.10 16.54 1.65
N PRO A 75 -11.28 16.94 1.15
CA PRO A 75 -12.57 16.47 1.65
C PRO A 75 -12.69 14.94 1.55
N LEU A 76 -13.09 14.29 2.65
CA LEU A 76 -13.25 12.83 2.72
C LEU A 76 -14.54 12.34 2.10
N ASN A 77 -15.54 13.21 1.94
CA ASN A 77 -16.81 12.88 1.32
C ASN A 77 -16.92 13.57 -0.04
N PHE A 78 -17.34 12.84 -1.06
CA PHE A 78 -17.57 13.41 -2.39
C PHE A 78 -18.60 14.55 -2.38
N LYS A 79 -19.62 14.46 -1.56
CA LYS A 79 -20.68 15.46 -1.41
C LYS A 79 -20.10 16.84 -1.08
N ASP A 80 -19.00 16.93 -0.32
CA ASP A 80 -18.36 18.19 0.07
C ASP A 80 -17.66 18.90 -1.10
N ARG A 81 -17.54 18.23 -2.25
CA ARG A 81 -16.99 18.79 -3.49
C ARG A 81 -18.05 19.27 -4.47
N VAL A 82 -19.32 19.14 -4.13
CA VAL A 82 -20.42 19.51 -5.02
C VAL A 82 -21.05 20.83 -4.55
N PHE A 83 -21.17 21.77 -5.47
CA PHE A 83 -21.81 23.06 -5.19
C PHE A 83 -23.28 22.88 -4.78
N LEU A 84 -23.75 23.63 -3.78
CA LEU A 84 -25.09 23.53 -3.18
C LEU A 84 -25.45 22.12 -2.66
N SER A 85 -24.47 21.39 -2.16
CA SER A 85 -24.70 20.03 -1.64
C SER A 85 -25.59 19.97 -0.40
N ASP A 86 -25.71 21.03 0.35
CA ASP A 86 -26.64 21.24 1.45
C ASP A 86 -28.09 21.32 0.98
N VAL A 87 -28.34 21.83 -0.24
CA VAL A 87 -29.68 21.96 -0.84
C VAL A 87 -30.06 20.71 -1.64
N PHE A 88 -29.11 20.19 -2.43
CA PHE A 88 -29.33 19.10 -3.38
C PHE A 88 -28.79 17.75 -2.90
N GLY A 89 -28.46 17.63 -1.62
CA GLY A 89 -27.72 16.50 -1.09
C GLY A 89 -28.32 15.11 -1.31
N ASP A 90 -29.64 15.00 -1.45
CA ASP A 90 -30.29 13.73 -1.74
C ASP A 90 -30.12 13.24 -3.18
N TYR A 91 -29.70 14.12 -4.07
CA TYR A 91 -29.48 13.84 -5.50
C TYR A 91 -27.98 13.67 -5.82
N ILE A 92 -27.09 13.83 -4.84
CA ILE A 92 -25.65 13.77 -5.01
C ILE A 92 -25.14 12.43 -4.46
N PRO A 93 -24.33 11.69 -5.23
CA PRO A 93 -23.64 10.50 -4.69
C PRO A 93 -22.88 10.84 -3.41
N SER A 94 -23.13 10.07 -2.36
CA SER A 94 -22.47 10.26 -1.07
C SER A 94 -21.75 8.99 -0.67
N PHE A 95 -20.45 9.11 -0.45
CA PHE A 95 -19.58 8.06 0.09
C PHE A 95 -18.39 8.71 0.76
N HIS A 96 -17.77 7.97 1.66
CA HIS A 96 -16.52 8.34 2.31
C HIS A 96 -15.40 7.43 1.85
N TYR A 97 -14.19 7.96 1.85
CA TYR A 97 -12.99 7.16 1.75
C TYR A 97 -12.16 7.29 3.02
N LEU A 98 -11.38 6.25 3.31
CA LEU A 98 -10.46 6.23 4.44
C LEU A 98 -9.12 6.79 4.01
N VAL A 99 -8.46 7.54 4.88
CA VAL A 99 -7.06 7.95 4.68
C VAL A 99 -6.20 7.26 5.71
N VAL A 100 -5.16 6.59 5.24
CA VAL A 100 -4.12 5.99 6.08
C VAL A 100 -2.86 6.84 5.93
N PRO A 101 -2.61 7.80 6.82
CA PRO A 101 -1.45 8.67 6.75
C PRO A 101 -0.24 7.97 7.36
N LEU A 102 0.74 7.61 6.52
CA LEU A 102 1.95 6.91 6.96
C LEU A 102 2.78 7.75 7.92
N ASN A 103 2.83 9.06 7.70
CA ASN A 103 3.60 10.01 8.51
C ASN A 103 3.15 10.12 9.98
N LYS A 104 1.98 9.55 10.33
CA LYS A 104 1.47 9.52 11.71
C LYS A 104 1.98 8.32 12.52
N TYR A 105 2.55 7.32 11.85
CA TYR A 105 3.09 6.14 12.52
C TYR A 105 4.58 6.31 12.75
N SER A 106 5.01 6.25 14.01
CA SER A 106 6.43 6.12 14.33
C SER A 106 6.94 4.71 13.97
N LYS A 107 8.27 4.54 13.87
CA LYS A 107 8.88 3.21 13.71
C LYS A 107 8.41 2.25 14.81
N GLN A 108 8.32 2.75 16.05
CA GLN A 108 7.86 1.96 17.20
C GLN A 108 6.40 1.52 17.06
N ASP A 109 5.50 2.43 16.64
CA ASP A 109 4.08 2.08 16.41
C ASP A 109 3.94 0.97 15.37
N LEU A 110 4.75 1.00 14.31
CA LEU A 110 4.74 -0.01 13.26
C LEU A 110 5.28 -1.36 13.75
N ILE A 111 6.34 -1.36 14.53
CA ILE A 111 6.90 -2.57 15.15
C ILE A 111 5.88 -3.21 16.09
N GLU A 112 5.17 -2.42 16.90
CA GLU A 112 4.16 -2.91 17.85
C GLU A 112 2.93 -3.53 17.15
N LYS A 113 2.61 -3.11 15.92
CA LYS A 113 1.54 -3.74 15.12
C LYS A 113 1.87 -5.18 14.73
N ASN A 114 3.14 -5.48 14.56
CA ASN A 114 3.67 -6.82 14.34
C ASN A 114 2.97 -7.59 13.20
N ASP A 115 2.80 -6.93 12.05
CA ASP A 115 2.19 -7.50 10.85
C ASP A 115 2.99 -7.17 9.58
N GLU A 116 2.66 -7.86 8.47
CA GLU A 116 3.35 -7.73 7.19
C GLU A 116 3.21 -6.33 6.56
N LEU A 117 2.08 -5.68 6.80
CA LEU A 117 1.85 -4.33 6.27
C LEU A 117 2.73 -3.32 6.98
N SER A 118 2.94 -3.49 8.29
CA SER A 118 3.84 -2.67 9.08
C SER A 118 5.29 -2.76 8.60
N LEU A 119 5.74 -3.94 8.17
CA LEU A 119 7.07 -4.11 7.56
C LEU A 119 7.21 -3.30 6.27
N ILE A 120 6.20 -3.37 5.39
CA ILE A 120 6.18 -2.57 4.16
C ILE A 120 6.23 -1.07 4.49
N PHE A 121 5.49 -0.64 5.48
CA PHE A 121 5.46 0.77 5.90
C PHE A 121 6.78 1.22 6.51
N LEU A 122 7.43 0.38 7.33
CA LEU A 122 8.76 0.65 7.87
C LEU A 122 9.77 0.90 6.75
N ILE A 123 9.81 0.03 5.75
CA ILE A 123 10.73 0.17 4.61
C ILE A 123 10.35 1.39 3.76
N ASN A 124 9.07 1.67 3.55
CA ASN A 124 8.64 2.83 2.78
C ASN A 124 8.94 4.18 3.47
N GLN A 125 9.08 4.20 4.80
CA GLN A 125 9.48 5.41 5.53
C GLN A 125 10.95 5.79 5.37
N LEU A 126 11.79 4.89 4.87
CA LEU A 126 13.20 5.13 4.69
C LEU A 126 13.43 6.18 3.59
N GLN A 127 14.33 7.12 3.85
CA GLN A 127 14.69 8.19 2.92
C GLN A 127 16.02 7.93 2.23
N SER A 128 16.84 7.02 2.76
CA SER A 128 18.16 6.70 2.25
C SER A 128 18.51 5.23 2.49
N SER A 129 19.49 4.74 1.73
CA SER A 129 20.04 3.40 1.93
C SER A 129 20.69 3.21 3.31
N SER A 130 21.26 4.26 3.88
CA SER A 130 21.87 4.19 5.23
C SER A 130 20.83 3.91 6.32
N GLU A 131 19.62 4.45 6.18
CA GLU A 131 18.53 4.20 7.14
C GLU A 131 18.01 2.75 7.12
N PHE A 132 18.28 2.02 6.03
CA PHE A 132 17.95 0.60 5.96
C PHE A 132 18.75 -0.22 6.99
N HIS A 133 19.96 0.20 7.32
CA HIS A 133 20.76 -0.43 8.37
C HIS A 133 20.16 -0.25 9.77
N ASP A 134 19.44 0.84 10.01
CA ASP A 134 18.79 1.08 11.29
C ASP A 134 17.66 0.06 11.56
N LEU A 135 17.23 -0.67 10.53
CA LEU A 135 16.26 -1.76 10.67
C LEU A 135 16.86 -3.03 11.29
N LYS A 136 18.19 -3.12 11.47
CA LYS A 136 18.84 -4.24 12.20
C LYS A 136 18.39 -4.31 13.67
N ASP A 137 17.94 -3.18 14.22
CA ASP A 137 17.48 -3.10 15.61
C ASP A 137 16.02 -3.53 15.80
N ILE A 138 15.37 -4.02 14.72
CA ILE A 138 14.02 -4.59 14.82
C ILE A 138 14.05 -5.83 15.73
N PRO A 139 13.12 -5.95 16.71
CA PRO A 139 13.07 -7.08 17.61
C PRO A 139 12.96 -8.41 16.85
N LYS A 140 13.72 -9.41 17.32
CA LYS A 140 13.68 -10.77 16.70
C LYS A 140 12.29 -11.38 16.73
N GLU A 141 11.54 -11.12 17.78
CA GLU A 141 10.16 -11.60 17.94
C GLU A 141 9.25 -11.10 16.79
N TYR A 142 9.49 -9.88 16.28
CA TYR A 142 8.77 -9.35 15.12
C TYR A 142 9.08 -10.14 13.85
N THR A 143 10.36 -10.40 13.58
CA THR A 143 10.79 -11.15 12.39
C THR A 143 10.41 -12.62 12.45
N GLU A 144 10.42 -13.24 13.63
CA GLU A 144 9.96 -14.61 13.87
C GLU A 144 8.45 -14.71 13.63
N HIS A 145 7.65 -13.77 14.12
CA HIS A 145 6.21 -13.74 13.88
C HIS A 145 5.87 -13.72 12.39
N LEU A 146 6.53 -12.86 11.61
CA LEU A 146 6.35 -12.81 10.15
C LEU A 146 6.78 -14.13 9.48
N THR A 147 7.86 -14.74 9.97
CA THR A 147 8.37 -16.01 9.43
C THR A 147 7.34 -17.12 9.56
N ASP A 148 6.68 -17.24 10.72
CA ASP A 148 5.83 -18.37 11.03
C ASP A 148 4.40 -18.23 10.49
N ASN A 149 3.87 -17.01 10.41
CA ASN A 149 2.45 -16.78 10.19
C ASN A 149 2.08 -16.30 8.78
N THR A 150 3.04 -15.76 8.00
CA THR A 150 2.73 -15.22 6.68
C THR A 150 2.55 -16.32 5.62
N PRO A 151 1.42 -16.38 4.89
CA PRO A 151 1.22 -17.32 3.79
C PRO A 151 2.22 -17.15 2.64
N ASP A 152 2.61 -18.23 1.95
CA ASP A 152 3.61 -18.20 0.86
C ASP A 152 3.27 -17.25 -0.29
N TYR A 153 1.98 -17.15 -0.66
CA TYR A 153 1.55 -16.22 -1.71
C TYR A 153 1.76 -14.77 -1.29
N LEU A 154 1.58 -14.46 0.00
CA LEU A 154 1.76 -13.13 0.55
C LEU A 154 3.25 -12.77 0.65
N LEU A 155 4.11 -13.72 1.00
CA LEU A 155 5.57 -13.54 0.98
C LEU A 155 6.08 -13.09 -0.39
N LYS A 156 5.56 -13.67 -1.46
CA LYS A 156 5.92 -13.28 -2.84
C LYS A 156 5.47 -11.86 -3.17
N ILE A 157 4.31 -11.44 -2.67
CA ILE A 157 3.80 -10.07 -2.86
C ILE A 157 4.66 -9.09 -2.07
N ILE A 158 4.93 -9.38 -0.79
CA ILE A 158 5.79 -8.57 0.08
C ILE A 158 7.17 -8.40 -0.55
N GLY A 159 7.80 -9.49 -1.00
CA GLY A 159 9.10 -9.44 -1.67
C GLY A 159 9.10 -8.51 -2.88
N LYS A 160 8.06 -8.56 -3.74
CA LYS A 160 7.95 -7.66 -4.90
C LYS A 160 7.78 -6.19 -4.49
N VAL A 161 6.95 -5.92 -3.47
CA VAL A 161 6.74 -4.54 -2.97
C VAL A 161 8.04 -4.00 -2.39
N ILE A 162 8.72 -4.79 -1.55
CA ILE A 162 10.00 -4.41 -0.96
C ILE A 162 11.05 -4.17 -2.04
N ALA A 163 11.13 -5.00 -3.09
CA ALA A 163 12.04 -4.77 -4.22
C ALA A 163 11.83 -3.39 -4.84
N VAL A 164 10.57 -3.01 -5.11
CA VAL A 164 10.24 -1.69 -5.67
C VAL A 164 10.68 -0.55 -4.72
N LEU A 165 10.47 -0.70 -3.42
CA LEU A 165 10.87 0.30 -2.43
C LEU A 165 12.39 0.44 -2.34
N LEU A 166 13.13 -0.67 -2.34
CA LEU A 166 14.60 -0.67 -2.32
C LEU A 166 15.19 -0.05 -3.60
N HIS A 167 14.62 -0.33 -4.76
CA HIS A 167 15.01 0.35 -6.01
C HIS A 167 14.77 1.86 -5.95
N LYS A 168 13.67 2.31 -5.33
CA LYS A 168 13.41 3.75 -5.09
C LYS A 168 14.52 4.41 -4.25
N LEU A 169 15.16 3.64 -3.37
CA LEU A 169 16.30 4.07 -2.56
C LEU A 169 17.66 3.92 -3.27
N ASN A 170 17.67 3.55 -4.56
CA ASN A 170 18.85 3.27 -5.36
C ASN A 170 19.73 2.14 -4.79
N ILE A 171 19.14 1.15 -4.16
CA ILE A 171 19.83 -0.06 -3.72
C ILE A 171 20.20 -0.90 -4.95
N PRO A 172 21.42 -1.45 -5.03
CA PRO A 172 21.85 -2.30 -6.15
C PRO A 172 20.98 -3.55 -6.32
N ASP A 173 20.80 -3.99 -7.56
CA ASP A 173 19.95 -5.14 -7.92
C ASP A 173 20.36 -6.43 -7.18
N GLU A 174 21.65 -6.66 -6.96
CA GLU A 174 22.18 -7.84 -6.26
C GLU A 174 21.69 -7.86 -4.80
N GLU A 175 21.73 -6.71 -4.13
CA GLU A 175 21.28 -6.58 -2.74
C GLU A 175 19.75 -6.67 -2.63
N VAL A 176 19.02 -6.07 -3.58
CA VAL A 176 17.56 -6.21 -3.68
C VAL A 176 17.18 -7.67 -3.86
N TYR A 177 17.89 -8.40 -4.72
CA TYR A 177 17.66 -9.82 -4.93
C TYR A 177 17.90 -10.63 -3.64
N GLU A 178 18.98 -10.36 -2.92
CA GLU A 178 19.32 -11.06 -1.67
C GLU A 178 18.21 -10.84 -0.61
N VAL A 179 17.78 -9.60 -0.39
CA VAL A 179 16.72 -9.26 0.56
C VAL A 179 15.41 -9.98 0.20
N THR A 180 15.02 -9.94 -1.07
CA THR A 180 13.76 -10.57 -1.52
C THR A 180 13.81 -12.09 -1.49
N ASP A 181 14.98 -12.70 -1.74
CA ASP A 181 15.19 -14.14 -1.59
C ASP A 181 15.09 -14.57 -0.13
N GLN A 182 15.65 -13.81 0.82
CA GLN A 182 15.52 -14.07 2.25
C GLN A 182 14.05 -14.02 2.70
N ILE A 183 13.28 -13.04 2.24
CA ILE A 183 11.83 -12.94 2.50
C ILE A 183 11.10 -14.18 1.97
N THR A 184 11.35 -14.55 0.71
CA THR A 184 10.69 -15.68 0.05
C THR A 184 11.03 -17.01 0.73
N ARG A 185 12.22 -17.14 1.29
CA ARG A 185 12.68 -18.31 2.05
C ARG A 185 12.30 -18.28 3.53
N ARG A 186 11.49 -17.34 3.97
CA ARG A 186 11.09 -17.16 5.38
C ARG A 186 12.25 -16.86 6.33
N LYS A 187 13.30 -16.19 5.86
CA LYS A 187 14.47 -15.84 6.67
C LYS A 187 14.50 -14.35 6.99
N PHE A 188 13.41 -13.82 7.51
CA PHE A 188 13.27 -12.39 7.79
C PHE A 188 14.35 -11.85 8.75
N SER A 189 14.77 -12.64 9.75
CA SER A 189 15.84 -12.25 10.67
C SER A 189 17.19 -12.03 9.99
N MET A 190 17.40 -12.65 8.82
CA MET A 190 18.65 -12.51 8.04
C MET A 190 18.55 -11.42 6.96
N MET A 191 17.37 -10.86 6.75
CA MET A 191 17.09 -9.88 5.70
C MET A 191 17.97 -8.61 5.83
N PHE A 192 18.36 -8.28 7.06
CA PHE A 192 19.14 -7.09 7.37
C PHE A 192 20.63 -7.40 7.65
N ASP A 193 21.05 -8.68 7.76
CA ASP A 193 22.36 -9.05 8.25
C ASP A 193 23.47 -8.80 7.21
N ASN A 194 23.20 -9.02 5.93
CA ASN A 194 24.19 -8.98 4.85
C ASN A 194 24.14 -7.68 4.04
N PHE A 195 23.23 -6.77 4.36
CA PHE A 195 23.10 -5.52 3.64
C PHE A 195 24.31 -4.60 3.91
N GLN A 196 25.10 -4.33 2.87
CA GLN A 196 26.19 -3.35 2.93
C GLN A 196 25.65 -2.00 2.46
N ALA A 197 25.73 -0.98 3.33
CA ALA A 197 25.38 0.38 2.92
C ALA A 197 26.31 0.82 1.79
N TYR A 198 25.74 0.96 0.62
CA TYR A 198 26.45 1.52 -0.50
C TYR A 198 26.56 3.02 -0.29
N ASP A 199 27.72 3.48 0.17
CA ASP A 199 27.99 4.90 0.26
C ASP A 199 28.26 5.45 -1.15
N VAL A 200 27.20 5.99 -1.76
CA VAL A 200 27.26 6.61 -3.10
C VAL A 200 28.28 7.75 -3.13
N GLN A 201 28.59 8.38 -1.98
CA GLN A 201 29.62 9.41 -1.90
C GLN A 201 31.03 8.79 -1.93
N GLU A 202 31.23 7.67 -1.23
CA GLU A 202 32.48 6.92 -1.23
C GLU A 202 32.78 6.36 -2.63
N THR A 203 31.81 5.78 -3.30
CA THR A 203 31.98 5.26 -4.67
C THR A 203 32.26 6.37 -5.68
N ARG A 204 31.62 7.53 -5.56
CA ARG A 204 31.94 8.69 -6.40
C ARG A 204 33.32 9.24 -6.11
N ARG A 205 33.80 9.16 -4.87
CA ARG A 205 35.17 9.54 -4.48
C ARG A 205 36.18 8.59 -5.09
N VAL A 206 35.99 7.27 -4.91
CA VAL A 206 36.89 6.23 -5.46
C VAL A 206 36.90 6.29 -6.99
N SER A 207 35.77 6.39 -7.65
CA SER A 207 35.72 6.54 -9.12
C SER A 207 36.38 7.82 -9.63
N ARG A 208 36.41 8.90 -8.84
CA ARG A 208 37.18 10.12 -9.17
C ARG A 208 38.67 9.97 -8.95
N GLU A 209 39.08 9.16 -7.98
CA GLU A 209 40.49 8.88 -7.71
C GLU A 209 41.11 7.88 -8.70
N GLU A 210 40.31 6.87 -9.13
CA GLU A 210 40.73 5.89 -10.15
C GLU A 210 40.66 6.44 -11.60
N GLY A 211 39.90 7.51 -11.84
CA GLY A 211 39.80 8.18 -13.14
C GLY A 211 40.85 9.30 -13.35
N ARG A 212 41.83 9.43 -12.47
CA ARG A 212 43.01 10.29 -12.60
C ARG A 212 44.25 9.45 -12.84
#